data_174e9ab3509e426a6f54e1d5a2d99c2f
#
_entry.id   174e9ab3509e426a6f54e1d5a2d99c2f
#
_cell.length_a   1.000
_cell.length_b   1.000
_cell.length_c   1.000
_cell.angle_alpha   90.00
_cell.angle_beta   90.00
_cell.angle_gamma   90.00
#
_symmetry.space_group_name_H-M   'P 1'
#
loop_
_entity.id
_entity.type
_entity.pdbx_description
1 polymer ?
#
loop_
_entity_poly.entity_id
_entity_poly.type
_entity_poly.pdbx_seq_one_letter_code
_entity_poly.pdbx_strand_id
1 'polypeptide(L)'
;MIAVLAPLGIAVPHPPPLPAYEPPARALDEAREWLRGAGIEGRGHVVIGLGARRPKKQPTAAQVLRWSAALDRRHGLATVFMWTPGGSDNPHYPGDDEAAQAVLDARAPHIHAFRGPLQPAAALAWLARTSIFPDSGLMHLAAASRGGVLGLYAETAISPHPARWGPIGANVDFLDAPQAVAQLDDDLVMARIEGLLQRR
;
A
#
# COMPACT_ATOMS: atom_id res chain seq x y z
N MET A 1 -9.74 12.47 16.20
CA MET A 1 -10.33 13.44 15.23
C MET A 1 -11.83 13.64 15.43
N ILE A 2 -12.61 12.61 15.70
CA ILE A 2 -14.07 12.67 15.95
C ILE A 2 -14.42 13.54 17.16
N ALA A 3 -13.58 13.55 18.19
CA ALA A 3 -13.78 14.38 19.39
C ALA A 3 -13.88 15.91 19.12
N VAL A 4 -13.40 16.37 17.96
CA VAL A 4 -13.52 17.79 17.54
C VAL A 4 -14.96 18.16 17.15
N LEU A 5 -15.81 17.20 16.90
CA LEU A 5 -17.21 17.44 16.49
C LEU A 5 -18.14 17.62 17.69
N ALA A 6 -17.77 17.10 18.85
CA ALA A 6 -18.58 17.22 20.06
C ALA A 6 -18.86 18.68 20.50
N PRO A 7 -17.88 19.61 20.46
CA PRO A 7 -18.13 21.01 20.78
C PRO A 7 -19.08 21.72 19.78
N LEU A 8 -19.27 21.15 18.59
CA LEU A 8 -20.17 21.66 17.57
C LEU A 8 -21.59 21.07 17.68
N GLY A 9 -21.87 20.26 18.71
CA GLY A 9 -23.16 19.58 18.90
C GLY A 9 -23.44 18.48 17.87
N ILE A 10 -22.41 18.04 17.12
CA ILE A 10 -22.57 16.99 16.10
C ILE A 10 -22.43 15.63 16.78
N ALA A 11 -23.54 14.89 16.81
CA ALA A 11 -23.54 13.51 17.28
C ALA A 11 -22.84 12.60 16.25
N VAL A 12 -21.87 11.84 16.70
CA VAL A 12 -21.16 10.85 15.87
C VAL A 12 -21.64 9.45 16.29
N PRO A 13 -22.05 8.59 15.34
CA PRO A 13 -22.35 7.19 15.64
C PRO A 13 -21.20 6.49 16.36
N HIS A 14 -21.51 5.58 17.28
CA HIS A 14 -20.50 4.78 17.94
C HIS A 14 -20.81 3.27 17.75
N PRO A 15 -19.94 2.50 17.07
CA PRO A 15 -18.68 2.92 16.43
C PRO A 15 -18.90 3.85 15.22
N PRO A 16 -17.95 4.72 14.89
CA PRO A 16 -18.07 5.57 13.71
C PRO A 16 -18.05 4.71 12.44
N PRO A 17 -18.78 5.13 11.37
CA PRO A 17 -18.73 4.40 10.12
C PRO A 17 -17.32 4.35 9.55
N LEU A 18 -16.95 3.21 9.00
CA LEU A 18 -15.68 3.06 8.31
C LEU A 18 -15.70 3.85 6.99
N PRO A 19 -14.56 4.45 6.59
CA PRO A 19 -14.47 5.08 5.29
C PRO A 19 -14.67 4.03 4.20
N ALA A 20 -15.46 4.37 3.19
CA ALA A 20 -15.64 3.57 1.99
C ALA A 20 -15.15 4.38 0.79
N TYR A 21 -14.38 3.75 -0.06
CA TYR A 21 -13.94 4.30 -1.33
C TYR A 21 -14.19 3.27 -2.42
N GLU A 22 -14.86 3.70 -3.47
CA GLU A 22 -15.03 2.91 -4.69
C GLU A 22 -14.43 3.72 -5.86
N PRO A 23 -13.45 3.15 -6.58
CA PRO A 23 -12.90 3.84 -7.73
C PRO A 23 -13.95 4.07 -8.80
N PRO A 24 -13.86 5.16 -9.60
CA PRO A 24 -14.72 5.36 -10.76
C PRO A 24 -14.69 4.14 -11.70
N ALA A 25 -15.83 3.82 -12.32
CA ALA A 25 -15.96 2.65 -13.20
C ALA A 25 -14.87 2.61 -14.29
N ARG A 26 -14.58 3.75 -14.92
CA ARG A 26 -13.51 3.88 -15.91
C ARG A 26 -12.14 3.46 -15.34
N ALA A 27 -11.80 3.88 -14.13
CA ALA A 27 -10.54 3.52 -13.50
C ALA A 27 -10.47 2.01 -13.18
N LEU A 28 -11.60 1.40 -12.80
CA LEU A 28 -11.69 -0.04 -12.60
C LEU A 28 -11.50 -0.81 -13.92
N ASP A 29 -12.07 -0.32 -15.01
CA ASP A 29 -11.92 -0.95 -16.32
C ASP A 29 -10.49 -0.84 -16.84
N GLU A 30 -9.85 0.33 -16.70
CA GLU A 30 -8.43 0.54 -17.02
C GLU A 30 -7.52 -0.39 -16.18
N ALA A 31 -7.81 -0.55 -14.88
CA ALA A 31 -7.05 -1.45 -14.01
C ALA A 31 -7.23 -2.93 -14.41
N ARG A 32 -8.44 -3.37 -14.73
CA ARG A 32 -8.71 -4.74 -15.20
C ARG A 32 -8.03 -5.02 -16.54
N GLU A 33 -8.07 -4.07 -17.46
CA GLU A 33 -7.38 -4.18 -18.75
C GLU A 33 -5.87 -4.33 -18.55
N TRP A 34 -5.29 -3.52 -17.66
CA TRP A 34 -3.89 -3.62 -17.32
C TRP A 34 -3.55 -4.99 -16.70
N LEU A 35 -4.36 -5.50 -15.75
CA LEU A 35 -4.17 -6.84 -15.14
C LEU A 35 -4.23 -7.96 -16.19
N ARG A 36 -5.14 -7.86 -17.17
CA ARG A 36 -5.21 -8.80 -18.29
C ARG A 36 -3.95 -8.73 -19.17
N GLY A 37 -3.52 -7.52 -19.52
CA GLY A 37 -2.31 -7.30 -20.31
C GLY A 37 -1.04 -7.82 -19.60
N ALA A 38 -1.01 -7.74 -18.27
CA ALA A 38 0.05 -8.30 -17.44
C ALA A 38 -0.06 -9.83 -17.23
N GLY A 39 -1.16 -10.48 -17.68
CA GLY A 39 -1.36 -11.92 -17.54
C GLY A 39 -1.67 -12.40 -16.12
N ILE A 40 -2.16 -11.53 -15.23
CA ILE A 40 -2.36 -11.83 -13.81
C ILE A 40 -3.81 -11.72 -13.33
N GLU A 41 -4.76 -11.41 -14.21
CA GLU A 41 -6.18 -11.19 -13.86
C GLU A 41 -6.79 -12.36 -13.07
N GLY A 42 -6.57 -13.59 -13.50
CA GLY A 42 -7.12 -14.80 -12.86
C GLY A 42 -6.33 -15.29 -11.65
N ARG A 43 -5.13 -14.80 -11.44
CA ARG A 43 -4.21 -15.27 -10.39
C ARG A 43 -4.43 -14.56 -9.05
N GLY A 44 -4.94 -13.34 -9.09
CA GLY A 44 -4.99 -12.44 -7.96
C GLY A 44 -3.63 -11.77 -7.70
N HIS A 45 -3.66 -10.62 -7.02
CA HIS A 45 -2.44 -9.86 -6.76
C HIS A 45 -2.45 -9.16 -5.41
N VAL A 46 -1.26 -8.81 -4.96
CA VAL A 46 -0.99 -7.89 -3.85
C VAL A 46 -0.34 -6.63 -4.44
N VAL A 47 -0.68 -5.47 -3.91
CA VAL A 47 0.01 -4.23 -4.29
C VAL A 47 1.12 -3.93 -3.29
N ILE A 48 2.32 -3.61 -3.76
CA ILE A 48 3.42 -3.07 -2.94
C ILE A 48 3.83 -1.73 -3.51
N GLY A 49 3.76 -0.68 -2.68
CA GLY A 49 4.11 0.68 -3.08
C GLY A 49 5.30 1.26 -2.32
N LEU A 50 6.09 2.13 -2.98
CA LEU A 50 7.16 2.88 -2.34
C LEU A 50 6.69 4.22 -1.74
N GLY A 51 5.68 4.84 -2.31
CA GLY A 51 5.16 6.18 -2.15
C GLY A 51 5.22 6.85 -0.76
N ALA A 52 6.41 7.22 -0.29
CA ALA A 52 6.59 8.08 0.88
C ALA A 52 7.68 9.11 0.62
N ARG A 53 7.47 10.36 1.06
CA ARG A 53 8.43 11.46 0.88
C ARG A 53 9.80 11.23 1.53
N ARG A 54 9.87 10.41 2.56
CA ARG A 54 11.12 10.15 3.31
C ARG A 54 11.59 8.73 3.00
N PRO A 55 12.82 8.55 2.49
CA PRO A 55 13.37 7.23 2.16
C PRO A 55 13.32 6.22 3.32
N LYS A 56 13.51 6.69 4.57
CA LYS A 56 13.40 5.84 5.76
C LYS A 56 12.02 5.21 5.96
N LYS A 57 10.96 5.81 5.40
CA LYS A 57 9.60 5.28 5.46
C LYS A 57 9.29 4.28 4.35
N GLN A 58 10.15 4.17 3.35
CA GLN A 58 9.96 3.27 2.22
C GLN A 58 10.54 1.89 2.51
N PRO A 59 9.94 0.81 2.01
CA PRO A 59 10.60 -0.47 1.96
C PRO A 59 11.78 -0.41 1.00
N THR A 60 12.85 -1.12 1.31
CA THR A 60 13.98 -1.27 0.40
C THR A 60 13.62 -2.17 -0.79
N ALA A 61 14.34 -2.02 -1.92
CA ALA A 61 14.17 -2.91 -3.06
C ALA A 61 14.35 -4.38 -2.68
N ALA A 62 15.31 -4.69 -1.80
CA ALA A 62 15.55 -6.05 -1.31
C ALA A 62 14.34 -6.60 -0.52
N GLN A 63 13.69 -5.78 0.32
CA GLN A 63 12.46 -6.17 1.01
C GLN A 63 11.32 -6.42 0.04
N VAL A 64 11.09 -5.52 -0.92
CA VAL A 64 10.05 -5.70 -1.96
C VAL A 64 10.27 -7.03 -2.70
N LEU A 65 11.49 -7.34 -3.11
CA LEU A 65 11.82 -8.58 -3.81
C LEU A 65 11.57 -9.82 -2.95
N ARG A 66 11.99 -9.81 -1.66
CA ARG A 66 11.79 -10.94 -0.75
C ARG A 66 10.31 -11.17 -0.44
N TRP A 67 9.55 -10.10 -0.13
CA TRP A 67 8.11 -10.20 0.16
C TRP A 67 7.34 -10.69 -1.06
N SER A 68 7.62 -10.13 -2.24
CA SER A 68 7.00 -10.56 -3.50
C SER A 68 7.26 -12.03 -3.79
N ALA A 69 8.50 -12.50 -3.62
CA ALA A 69 8.85 -13.89 -3.81
C ALA A 69 8.17 -14.83 -2.79
N ALA A 70 7.98 -14.37 -1.55
CA ALA A 70 7.26 -15.13 -0.53
C ALA A 70 5.77 -15.22 -0.85
N LEU A 71 5.14 -14.13 -1.30
CA LEU A 71 3.73 -14.08 -1.72
C LEU A 71 3.45 -14.99 -2.91
N ASP A 72 4.35 -14.99 -3.88
CA ASP A 72 4.26 -15.89 -5.03
C ASP A 72 4.35 -17.36 -4.60
N ARG A 73 5.40 -17.74 -3.84
CA ARG A 73 5.62 -19.14 -3.42
C ARG A 73 4.56 -19.68 -2.48
N ARG A 74 4.09 -18.86 -1.52
CA ARG A 74 3.17 -19.35 -0.47
C ARG A 74 1.70 -19.27 -0.88
N HIS A 75 1.34 -18.28 -1.72
CA HIS A 75 -0.05 -17.97 -2.02
C HIS A 75 -0.37 -17.92 -3.53
N GLY A 76 0.61 -18.10 -4.40
CA GLY A 76 0.43 -17.97 -5.84
C GLY A 76 0.04 -16.56 -6.30
N LEU A 77 0.24 -15.54 -5.46
CA LEU A 77 -0.16 -14.16 -5.75
C LEU A 77 0.93 -13.43 -6.54
N ALA A 78 0.52 -12.69 -7.57
CA ALA A 78 1.40 -11.76 -8.24
C ALA A 78 1.57 -10.48 -7.40
N THR A 79 2.66 -9.75 -7.62
CA THR A 79 2.87 -8.42 -7.04
C THR A 79 2.70 -7.35 -8.11
N VAL A 80 1.78 -6.42 -7.90
CA VAL A 80 1.75 -5.15 -8.62
C VAL A 80 2.61 -4.16 -7.83
N PHE A 81 3.77 -3.84 -8.38
CA PHE A 81 4.70 -2.90 -7.79
C PHE A 81 4.46 -1.49 -8.32
N MET A 82 4.31 -0.50 -7.44
CA MET A 82 4.07 0.87 -7.85
C MET A 82 4.85 1.88 -7.00
N TRP A 83 5.13 3.03 -7.60
CA TRP A 83 5.88 4.12 -6.97
C TRP A 83 5.39 5.47 -7.49
N THR A 84 5.85 6.57 -6.89
CA THR A 84 5.60 7.92 -7.39
C THR A 84 6.51 8.18 -8.60
N PRO A 85 5.96 8.35 -9.83
CA PRO A 85 6.79 8.63 -11.00
C PRO A 85 7.54 9.96 -10.89
N GLY A 86 8.80 9.98 -11.35
CA GLY A 86 9.65 11.16 -11.42
C GLY A 86 10.95 11.02 -10.64
N GLY A 87 11.84 11.98 -10.82
CA GLY A 87 13.11 12.05 -10.11
C GLY A 87 12.96 12.56 -8.67
N SER A 88 13.87 12.17 -7.82
CA SER A 88 13.92 12.58 -6.40
C SER A 88 14.30 14.05 -6.21
N ASP A 89 14.82 14.71 -7.26
CA ASP A 89 15.25 16.10 -7.30
C ASP A 89 14.12 17.12 -7.46
N ASN A 90 12.88 16.69 -7.70
CA ASN A 90 11.74 17.58 -7.79
C ASN A 90 11.37 18.14 -6.40
N PRO A 91 11.52 19.45 -6.14
CA PRO A 91 11.32 20.03 -4.82
C PRO A 91 9.85 20.04 -4.36
N HIS A 92 8.90 19.97 -5.28
CA HIS A 92 7.47 20.01 -4.98
C HIS A 92 6.87 18.60 -4.88
N TYR A 93 7.25 17.72 -5.80
CA TYR A 93 6.74 16.36 -5.90
C TYR A 93 7.89 15.40 -6.19
N PRO A 94 8.73 15.08 -5.19
CA PRO A 94 9.81 14.13 -5.38
C PRO A 94 9.23 12.76 -5.80
N GLY A 95 9.78 12.23 -6.86
CA GLY A 95 9.46 10.89 -7.36
C GLY A 95 10.39 9.84 -6.78
N ASP A 96 10.10 8.60 -7.09
CA ASP A 96 10.80 7.43 -6.56
C ASP A 96 11.43 6.58 -7.69
N ASP A 97 11.64 7.15 -8.90
CA ASP A 97 12.15 6.39 -10.05
C ASP A 97 13.50 5.72 -9.74
N GLU A 98 14.43 6.42 -9.05
CA GLU A 98 15.72 5.86 -8.67
C GLU A 98 15.58 4.71 -7.65
N ALA A 99 14.69 4.86 -6.66
CA ALA A 99 14.44 3.83 -5.67
C ALA A 99 13.75 2.59 -6.28
N ALA A 100 12.89 2.80 -7.28
CA ALA A 100 12.20 1.73 -7.99
C ALA A 100 13.13 0.94 -8.93
N GLN A 101 14.19 1.57 -9.45
CA GLN A 101 15.06 0.99 -10.49
C GLN A 101 15.64 -0.37 -10.07
N ALA A 102 16.08 -0.50 -8.83
CA ALA A 102 16.65 -1.77 -8.33
C ALA A 102 15.63 -2.93 -8.30
N VAL A 103 14.34 -2.64 -8.12
CA VAL A 103 13.27 -3.65 -8.22
C VAL A 103 13.04 -4.02 -9.67
N LEU A 104 13.05 -3.03 -10.58
CA LEU A 104 12.85 -3.25 -12.02
C LEU A 104 13.98 -4.05 -12.64
N ASP A 105 15.23 -3.77 -12.26
CA ASP A 105 16.42 -4.44 -12.76
C ASP A 105 16.49 -5.93 -12.38
N ALA A 106 15.85 -6.31 -11.28
CA ALA A 106 15.76 -7.69 -10.86
C ALA A 106 14.94 -8.57 -11.79
N ARG A 107 14.06 -8.00 -12.64
CA ARG A 107 13.22 -8.70 -13.63
C ARG A 107 12.51 -9.93 -13.07
N ALA A 108 12.06 -9.85 -11.82
CA ALA A 108 11.38 -10.95 -11.16
C ALA A 108 10.03 -11.25 -11.83
N PRO A 109 9.75 -12.49 -12.30
CA PRO A 109 8.59 -12.80 -13.14
C PRO A 109 7.24 -12.67 -12.43
N HIS A 110 7.24 -12.61 -11.10
CA HIS A 110 6.07 -12.42 -10.27
C HIS A 110 5.81 -10.96 -9.88
N ILE A 111 6.67 -10.02 -10.34
CA ILE A 111 6.53 -8.58 -10.10
C ILE A 111 6.17 -7.89 -11.40
N HIS A 112 5.04 -7.18 -11.39
CA HIS A 112 4.52 -6.42 -12.52
C HIS A 112 4.51 -4.94 -12.13
N ALA A 113 5.34 -4.15 -12.81
CA ALA A 113 5.50 -2.75 -12.53
C ALA A 113 4.33 -1.93 -13.10
N PHE A 114 3.66 -1.16 -12.25
CA PHE A 114 2.67 -0.18 -12.66
C PHE A 114 3.20 1.24 -12.46
N ARG A 115 3.37 1.96 -13.55
CA ARG A 115 3.74 3.37 -13.58
C ARG A 115 2.65 4.16 -14.29
N GLY A 116 1.72 4.70 -13.52
CA GLY A 116 0.54 5.35 -14.10
C GLY A 116 -0.11 6.38 -13.17
N PRO A 117 -1.22 6.97 -13.60
CA PRO A 117 -1.94 7.98 -12.83
C PRO A 117 -2.59 7.40 -11.56
N LEU A 118 -2.95 8.30 -10.62
CA LEU A 118 -3.48 7.94 -9.30
C LEU A 118 -4.76 7.11 -9.35
N GLN A 119 -5.69 7.43 -10.25
CA GLN A 119 -6.99 6.73 -10.27
C GLN A 119 -6.86 5.24 -10.63
N PRO A 120 -6.18 4.84 -11.71
CA PRO A 120 -5.89 3.43 -11.97
C PRO A 120 -5.04 2.77 -10.87
N ALA A 121 -4.07 3.49 -10.26
CA ALA A 121 -3.29 2.97 -9.14
C ALA A 121 -4.20 2.62 -7.94
N ALA A 122 -5.12 3.50 -7.59
CA ALA A 122 -6.10 3.28 -6.53
C ALA A 122 -7.06 2.12 -6.88
N ALA A 123 -7.45 1.99 -8.16
CA ALA A 123 -8.29 0.89 -8.63
C ALA A 123 -7.55 -0.46 -8.56
N LEU A 124 -6.26 -0.52 -8.89
CA LEU A 124 -5.43 -1.72 -8.71
C LEU A 124 -5.34 -2.12 -7.23
N ALA A 125 -5.15 -1.16 -6.31
CA ALA A 125 -5.17 -1.42 -4.87
C ALA A 125 -6.56 -1.87 -4.39
N TRP A 126 -7.63 -1.33 -4.94
CA TRP A 126 -9.00 -1.72 -4.62
C TRP A 126 -9.34 -3.14 -5.08
N LEU A 127 -8.82 -3.58 -6.23
CA LEU A 127 -8.97 -4.93 -6.77
C LEU A 127 -8.03 -5.97 -6.11
N ALA A 128 -7.01 -5.51 -5.41
CA ALA A 128 -6.00 -6.38 -4.79
C ALA A 128 -6.57 -7.27 -3.68
N ARG A 129 -5.88 -8.38 -3.41
CA ARG A 129 -6.15 -9.23 -2.24
C ARG A 129 -5.81 -8.52 -0.94
N THR A 130 -4.76 -7.74 -0.93
CA THR A 130 -4.36 -6.77 0.07
C THR A 130 -3.26 -5.88 -0.50
N SER A 131 -2.83 -4.87 0.27
CA SER A 131 -1.77 -3.96 -0.15
C SER A 131 -0.75 -3.75 0.95
N ILE A 132 0.47 -3.37 0.58
CA ILE A 132 1.54 -2.93 1.49
C ILE A 132 1.95 -1.53 1.05
N PHE A 133 1.74 -0.55 1.90
CA PHE A 133 2.11 0.83 1.62
C PHE A 133 2.76 1.50 2.82
N PRO A 134 3.78 2.34 2.62
CA PRO A 134 4.18 3.29 3.64
C PRO A 134 3.07 4.31 3.88
N ASP A 135 3.18 5.08 4.97
CA ASP A 135 2.32 6.20 5.32
C ASP A 135 2.18 7.20 4.15
N SER A 136 1.10 7.05 3.37
CA SER A 136 0.85 7.75 2.11
C SER A 136 -0.64 7.84 1.78
N GLY A 137 -1.01 8.68 0.81
CA GLY A 137 -2.39 8.80 0.34
C GLY A 137 -2.96 7.49 -0.20
N LEU A 138 -2.18 6.71 -0.95
CA LEU A 138 -2.60 5.41 -1.48
C LEU A 138 -2.86 4.38 -0.37
N MET A 139 -2.11 4.44 0.74
CA MET A 139 -2.37 3.60 1.91
C MET A 139 -3.80 3.80 2.42
N HIS A 140 -4.26 5.05 2.53
CA HIS A 140 -5.61 5.34 3.02
C HIS A 140 -6.71 4.92 2.03
N LEU A 141 -6.47 5.05 0.72
CA LEU A 141 -7.39 4.53 -0.31
C LEU A 141 -7.46 3.01 -0.27
N ALA A 142 -6.32 2.33 -0.13
CA ALA A 142 -6.25 0.88 0.03
C ALA A 142 -6.94 0.42 1.33
N ALA A 143 -6.80 1.17 2.43
CA ALA A 143 -7.48 0.88 3.70
C ALA A 143 -9.00 0.85 3.57
N ALA A 144 -9.56 1.70 2.70
CA ALA A 144 -11.00 1.76 2.44
C ALA A 144 -11.47 0.69 1.43
N SER A 145 -10.59 -0.13 0.89
CA SER A 145 -10.90 -1.24 -0.01
C SER A 145 -11.23 -2.53 0.74
N ARG A 146 -11.81 -3.50 0.03
CA ARG A 146 -12.09 -4.83 0.61
C ARG A 146 -10.83 -5.61 0.96
N GLY A 147 -9.76 -5.45 0.18
CA GLY A 147 -8.48 -6.13 0.41
C GLY A 147 -7.73 -5.54 1.59
N GLY A 148 -7.95 -4.28 1.87
CA GLY A 148 -7.31 -3.56 2.95
C GLY A 148 -5.81 -3.32 2.73
N VAL A 149 -5.11 -3.04 3.83
CA VAL A 149 -3.70 -2.64 3.75
C VAL A 149 -2.91 -2.98 5.01
N LEU A 150 -1.65 -3.35 4.82
CA LEU A 150 -0.61 -3.25 5.83
C LEU A 150 0.10 -1.90 5.66
N GLY A 151 -0.09 -0.99 6.62
CA GLY A 151 0.60 0.30 6.67
C GLY A 151 2.00 0.15 7.28
N LEU A 152 3.02 0.74 6.65
CA LEU A 152 4.39 0.74 7.16
C LEU A 152 4.74 2.13 7.69
N TYR A 153 5.23 2.17 8.92
CA TYR A 153 5.63 3.40 9.63
C TYR A 153 7.07 3.31 10.10
N ALA A 154 7.70 4.48 10.21
CA ALA A 154 9.01 4.63 10.82
C ALA A 154 9.14 5.99 11.49
N GLU A 155 10.04 6.11 12.45
CA GLU A 155 10.35 7.36 13.17
C GLU A 155 9.10 7.96 13.87
N THR A 156 8.22 7.15 14.40
CA THR A 156 6.93 7.59 14.95
C THR A 156 7.05 8.52 16.17
N ALA A 157 8.22 8.56 16.82
CA ALA A 157 8.51 9.53 17.89
C ALA A 157 8.51 10.99 17.38
N ILE A 158 8.86 11.22 16.10
CA ILE A 158 8.98 12.54 15.46
C ILE A 158 8.09 12.72 14.23
N SER A 159 7.44 11.68 13.78
CA SER A 159 6.54 11.64 12.62
C SER A 159 5.10 11.38 13.09
N PRO A 160 4.09 11.60 12.25
CA PRO A 160 2.71 11.25 12.62
C PRO A 160 2.61 9.80 13.10
N HIS A 161 2.18 9.63 14.35
CA HIS A 161 2.06 8.32 14.98
C HIS A 161 0.87 7.53 14.38
N PRO A 162 0.99 6.21 14.15
CA PRO A 162 -0.09 5.39 13.60
C PRO A 162 -1.40 5.45 14.38
N ALA A 163 -1.36 5.65 15.70
CA ALA A 163 -2.57 5.87 16.51
C ALA A 163 -3.42 7.07 16.06
N ARG A 164 -2.82 8.05 15.36
CA ARG A 164 -3.52 9.22 14.81
C ARG A 164 -3.70 9.15 13.30
N TRP A 165 -2.73 8.59 12.59
CA TRP A 165 -2.67 8.58 11.13
C TRP A 165 -2.65 7.17 10.55
N GLY A 166 -2.94 6.17 11.37
CA GLY A 166 -3.04 4.78 10.92
C GLY A 166 -4.14 4.57 9.88
N PRO A 167 -4.05 3.47 9.12
CA PRO A 167 -5.08 3.12 8.17
C PRO A 167 -6.40 2.84 8.91
N ILE A 168 -7.50 3.31 8.36
CA ILE A 168 -8.85 3.08 8.89
C ILE A 168 -9.65 2.31 7.84
N GLY A 169 -10.10 1.11 8.18
CA GLY A 169 -10.84 0.22 7.27
C GLY A 169 -11.21 -1.08 7.96
N ALA A 170 -11.93 -1.94 7.27
CA ALA A 170 -12.38 -3.22 7.81
C ALA A 170 -11.24 -4.25 7.90
N ASN A 171 -10.28 -4.20 6.98
CA ASN A 171 -9.18 -5.13 6.90
C ASN A 171 -7.84 -4.38 6.85
N VAL A 172 -7.42 -3.86 8.01
CA VAL A 172 -6.20 -3.06 8.12
C VAL A 172 -5.31 -3.53 9.25
N ASP A 173 -4.02 -3.33 9.08
CA ASP A 173 -3.00 -3.50 10.09
C ASP A 173 -1.86 -2.51 9.84
N PHE A 174 -0.94 -2.36 10.80
CA PHE A 174 0.26 -1.56 10.59
C PHE A 174 1.45 -2.13 11.33
N LEU A 175 2.63 -1.82 10.84
CA LEU A 175 3.92 -2.06 11.49
C LEU A 175 4.69 -0.76 11.63
N ASP A 176 5.35 -0.64 12.75
CA ASP A 176 6.11 0.54 13.13
C ASP A 176 7.56 0.16 13.43
N ALA A 177 8.49 0.77 12.68
CA ALA A 177 9.92 0.59 12.88
C ALA A 177 10.50 1.78 13.66
N PRO A 178 11.42 1.55 14.61
CA PRO A 178 11.99 2.63 15.42
C PRO A 178 12.64 3.75 14.61
N GLN A 179 13.35 3.43 13.55
CA GLN A 179 14.11 4.40 12.73
C GLN A 179 13.80 4.33 11.23
N ALA A 180 13.68 3.12 10.66
CA ALA A 180 13.46 2.94 9.23
C ALA A 180 12.69 1.65 8.94
N VAL A 181 11.82 1.67 7.93
CA VAL A 181 11.09 0.48 7.44
C VAL A 181 12.05 -0.64 7.04
N ALA A 182 13.27 -0.30 6.63
CA ALA A 182 14.34 -1.27 6.36
C ALA A 182 14.68 -2.19 7.55
N GLN A 183 14.32 -1.80 8.79
CA GLN A 183 14.55 -2.58 10.00
C GLN A 183 13.42 -3.56 10.33
N LEU A 184 12.31 -3.51 9.61
CA LEU A 184 11.21 -4.45 9.82
C LEU A 184 11.66 -5.86 9.46
N ASP A 185 11.37 -6.78 10.36
CA ASP A 185 11.60 -8.20 10.14
C ASP A 185 10.65 -8.74 9.07
N ASP A 186 11.20 -9.45 8.08
CA ASP A 186 10.44 -9.96 6.93
C ASP A 186 9.39 -11.00 7.35
N ASP A 187 9.68 -11.86 8.34
CA ASP A 187 8.73 -12.86 8.81
C ASP A 187 7.56 -12.21 9.53
N LEU A 188 7.82 -11.13 10.29
CA LEU A 188 6.76 -10.34 10.90
C LEU A 188 5.87 -9.67 9.85
N VAL A 189 6.47 -9.06 8.81
CA VAL A 189 5.71 -8.47 7.70
C VAL A 189 4.84 -9.53 7.02
N MET A 190 5.41 -10.69 6.72
CA MET A 190 4.68 -11.79 6.07
C MET A 190 3.54 -12.32 6.95
N ALA A 191 3.77 -12.51 8.25
CA ALA A 191 2.73 -12.95 9.18
C ALA A 191 1.54 -11.97 9.23
N ARG A 192 1.79 -10.64 9.20
CA ARG A 192 0.73 -9.63 9.16
C ARG A 192 -0.05 -9.65 7.84
N ILE A 193 0.64 -9.79 6.72
CA ILE A 193 0.01 -9.93 5.40
C ILE A 193 -0.86 -11.19 5.34
N GLU A 194 -0.36 -12.31 5.80
CA GLU A 194 -1.11 -13.57 5.85
C GLU A 194 -2.38 -13.45 6.72
N GLY A 195 -2.27 -12.74 7.85
CA GLY A 195 -3.43 -12.41 8.67
C GLY A 195 -4.49 -11.57 7.94
N LEU A 196 -4.09 -10.60 7.09
CA LEU A 196 -5.01 -9.82 6.26
C LEU A 196 -5.65 -10.67 5.16
N LEU A 197 -4.88 -11.57 4.53
CA LEU A 197 -5.39 -12.47 3.48
C LEU A 197 -6.43 -13.47 4.00
N GLN A 198 -6.37 -13.86 5.27
CA GLN A 198 -7.29 -14.80 5.91
C GLN A 198 -8.62 -14.18 6.37
N ARG A 199 -8.69 -12.86 6.59
CA ARG A 199 -9.88 -12.14 7.09
C ARG A 199 -10.96 -11.90 6.04
N ARG A 200 -10.84 -12.47 4.84
CA ARG A 200 -11.79 -12.30 3.72
C ARG A 200 -12.92 -13.31 3.73
#